data_96e8a6b167b8bc2eb2b510a6eef177dd
#
_entry.id   96e8a6b167b8bc2eb2b510a6eef177dd
#
_cell.length_a   1.000
_cell.length_b   1.000
_cell.length_c   1.000
_cell.angle_alpha   90.00
_cell.angle_beta   90.00
_cell.angle_gamma   90.00
#
_symmetry.space_group_name_H-M   'P 1'
#
loop_
_entity.id
_entity.type
_entity.pdbx_description
1 polymer ?
#
loop_
_entity_poly.entity_id
_entity_poly.type
_entity_poly.pdbx_seq_one_letter_code
_entity_poly.pdbx_strand_id
1 'polypeptide(L)'
;MTDAATLSGGRADRSMTTALRAARLMGWASFGLAALFAARPGRIARTFGLEGKENLIRGFGAQEVLAGIGALSIDAPTAMWARAGGDVIHIAAAETALRSEDPRQRRNAGWAIAALGGFLLVDALIAARLGAERNPERGERRDYADRSGFPKGIPSTRQRSSADAEPQRRTAAVTATA
;
A
#
# COMPACT_ATOMS: atom_id res chain seq x y z
N MET A 1 -25.70 44.00 -4.71
CA MET A 1 -26.11 42.60 -4.55
C MET A 1 -24.90 41.76 -4.93
N THR A 2 -24.12 41.42 -3.94
CA THR A 2 -22.80 40.75 -4.13
C THR A 2 -22.99 39.26 -3.81
N ASP A 3 -22.75 38.44 -4.81
CA ASP A 3 -22.89 36.98 -4.74
C ASP A 3 -21.97 36.38 -3.68
N ALA A 4 -22.57 35.95 -2.57
CA ALA A 4 -21.93 35.21 -1.51
C ALA A 4 -21.86 33.69 -1.77
N ALA A 5 -22.03 33.26 -3.03
CA ALA A 5 -22.28 31.86 -3.39
C ALA A 5 -21.04 31.06 -3.81
N THR A 6 -19.83 31.61 -3.76
CA THR A 6 -18.64 30.94 -4.31
C THR A 6 -17.56 30.54 -3.32
N LEU A 7 -17.82 30.54 -2.02
CA LEU A 7 -16.84 30.11 -1.01
C LEU A 7 -17.13 28.70 -0.43
N SER A 8 -17.99 27.93 -1.06
CA SER A 8 -18.11 26.49 -0.80
C SER A 8 -17.01 25.71 -1.56
N GLY A 9 -15.79 26.20 -1.50
CA GLY A 9 -14.62 25.44 -1.87
C GLY A 9 -14.54 24.20 -0.98
N GLY A 10 -15.02 23.06 -1.51
CA GLY A 10 -15.07 21.80 -0.81
C GLY A 10 -13.76 21.52 -0.10
N ARG A 11 -13.78 21.63 1.21
CA ARG A 11 -12.92 20.83 2.06
C ARG A 11 -13.26 19.40 1.65
N ALA A 12 -12.46 18.83 0.73
CA ALA A 12 -12.44 17.39 0.54
C ALA A 12 -12.19 16.83 1.93
N ASP A 13 -13.27 16.40 2.55
CA ASP A 13 -13.28 15.78 3.85
C ASP A 13 -12.32 14.61 3.73
N ARG A 14 -11.11 14.75 4.32
CA ARG A 14 -10.15 13.66 4.43
C ARG A 14 -10.64 12.68 5.49
N SER A 15 -11.92 12.33 5.42
CA SER A 15 -12.45 11.21 6.15
C SER A 15 -11.67 9.98 5.68
N MET A 16 -11.00 9.31 6.62
CA MET A 16 -10.31 8.07 6.33
C MET A 16 -11.30 7.11 5.69
N THR A 17 -11.00 6.66 4.47
CA THR A 17 -11.84 5.68 3.79
C THR A 17 -11.95 4.41 4.65
N THR A 18 -13.01 3.65 4.46
CA THR A 18 -13.20 2.39 5.19
C THR A 18 -12.03 1.44 4.95
N ALA A 19 -11.47 1.41 3.73
CA ALA A 19 -10.31 0.60 3.40
C ALA A 19 -9.06 1.03 4.17
N LEU A 20 -8.82 2.34 4.31
CA LEU A 20 -7.69 2.85 5.09
C LEU A 20 -7.85 2.57 6.59
N ARG A 21 -9.06 2.67 7.12
CA ARG A 21 -9.34 2.27 8.51
C ARG A 21 -9.07 0.79 8.74
N ALA A 22 -9.53 -0.07 7.82
CA ALA A 22 -9.28 -1.49 7.87
C ALA A 22 -7.78 -1.81 7.81
N ALA A 23 -7.02 -1.20 6.90
CA ALA A 23 -5.57 -1.37 6.82
C ALA A 23 -4.87 -0.99 8.13
N ARG A 24 -5.26 0.12 8.76
CA ARG A 24 -4.69 0.54 10.05
C ARG A 24 -5.04 -0.42 11.19
N LEU A 25 -6.26 -0.93 11.23
CA LEU A 25 -6.64 -1.97 12.21
C LEU A 25 -5.83 -3.23 12.02
N MET A 26 -5.62 -3.67 10.76
CA MET A 26 -4.75 -4.81 10.45
C MET A 26 -3.31 -4.54 10.88
N GLY A 27 -2.80 -3.32 10.68
CA GLY A 27 -1.47 -2.93 11.16
C GLY A 27 -1.32 -3.06 12.68
N TRP A 28 -2.27 -2.62 13.46
CA TRP A 28 -2.27 -2.79 14.92
C TRP A 28 -2.41 -4.26 15.32
N ALA A 29 -3.27 -5.02 14.63
CA ALA A 29 -3.40 -6.45 14.85
C ALA A 29 -2.09 -7.21 14.61
N SER A 30 -1.29 -6.80 13.61
CA SER A 30 0.03 -7.36 13.34
C SER A 30 0.98 -7.21 14.52
N PHE A 31 1.01 -6.08 15.21
CA PHE A 31 1.84 -5.93 16.41
C PHE A 31 1.38 -6.86 17.54
N GLY A 32 0.07 -7.04 17.68
CA GLY A 32 -0.48 -8.02 18.63
C GLY A 32 -0.05 -9.45 18.31
N LEU A 33 -0.11 -9.84 17.02
CA LEU A 33 0.35 -11.14 16.55
C LEU A 33 1.87 -11.30 16.72
N ALA A 34 2.66 -10.30 16.38
CA ALA A 34 4.10 -10.30 16.57
C ALA A 34 4.47 -10.54 18.03
N ALA A 35 3.82 -9.83 18.95
CA ALA A 35 4.03 -10.03 20.38
C ALA A 35 3.66 -11.45 20.84
N LEU A 36 2.54 -11.99 20.33
CA LEU A 36 2.12 -13.35 20.62
C LEU A 36 3.11 -14.40 20.08
N PHE A 37 3.60 -14.24 18.86
CA PHE A 37 4.58 -15.13 18.24
C PHE A 37 5.93 -15.10 18.97
N ALA A 38 6.33 -13.93 19.46
CA ALA A 38 7.53 -13.78 20.27
C ALA A 38 7.38 -14.40 21.67
N ALA A 39 6.23 -14.15 22.33
CA ALA A 39 6.01 -14.57 23.71
C ALA A 39 5.75 -16.07 23.86
N ARG A 40 5.08 -16.70 22.85
CA ARG A 40 4.61 -18.09 22.96
C ARG A 40 4.85 -18.90 21.67
N PRO A 41 6.06 -18.90 21.10
CA PRO A 41 6.33 -19.53 19.81
C PRO A 41 5.98 -21.01 19.78
N GLY A 42 6.26 -21.77 20.87
CA GLY A 42 5.95 -23.19 20.92
C GLY A 42 4.44 -23.50 20.96
N ARG A 43 3.60 -22.61 21.52
CA ARG A 43 2.13 -22.78 21.45
C ARG A 43 1.64 -22.54 20.03
N ILE A 44 2.12 -21.49 19.39
CA ILE A 44 1.75 -21.14 18.02
C ILE A 44 2.22 -22.22 17.04
N ALA A 45 3.46 -22.71 17.20
CA ALA A 45 3.98 -23.82 16.39
C ALA A 45 3.05 -25.04 16.47
N ARG A 46 2.60 -25.43 17.66
CA ARG A 46 1.64 -26.54 17.82
C ARG A 46 0.29 -26.25 17.15
N THR A 47 -0.20 -25.01 17.28
CA THR A 47 -1.48 -24.62 16.65
C THR A 47 -1.41 -24.69 15.12
N PHE A 48 -0.24 -24.43 14.54
CA PHE A 48 0.00 -24.49 13.09
C PHE A 48 0.47 -25.86 12.61
N GLY A 49 0.64 -26.84 13.53
CA GLY A 49 1.21 -28.14 13.20
C GLY A 49 2.71 -28.09 12.87
N LEU A 50 3.39 -27.04 13.30
CA LEU A 50 4.81 -26.77 13.05
C LEU A 50 5.67 -27.00 14.31
N GLU A 51 5.37 -28.07 15.06
CA GLU A 51 6.13 -28.45 16.25
C GLU A 51 7.62 -28.55 15.92
N GLY A 52 8.47 -28.03 16.82
CA GLY A 52 9.92 -27.98 16.62
C GLY A 52 10.43 -26.89 15.67
N LYS A 53 9.54 -26.07 15.12
CA LYS A 53 9.88 -24.94 14.22
C LYS A 53 9.67 -23.57 14.89
N GLU A 54 9.95 -23.43 16.18
CA GLU A 54 9.71 -22.20 16.96
C GLU A 54 10.45 -21.00 16.40
N ASN A 55 11.65 -21.21 15.82
CA ASN A 55 12.41 -20.12 15.18
C ASN A 55 11.71 -19.60 13.92
N LEU A 56 11.01 -20.45 13.19
CA LEU A 56 10.17 -20.02 12.05
C LEU A 56 9.02 -19.12 12.55
N ILE A 57 8.37 -19.50 13.65
CA ILE A 57 7.31 -18.68 14.26
C ILE A 57 7.84 -17.34 14.73
N ARG A 58 9.06 -17.26 15.29
CA ARG A 58 9.70 -15.97 15.61
C ARG A 58 9.98 -15.13 14.37
N GLY A 59 10.40 -15.77 13.27
CA GLY A 59 10.58 -15.11 11.98
C GLY A 59 9.27 -14.52 11.45
N PHE A 60 8.17 -15.25 11.57
CA PHE A 60 6.83 -14.75 11.26
C PHE A 60 6.45 -13.55 12.15
N GLY A 61 6.80 -13.59 13.44
CA GLY A 61 6.60 -12.45 14.34
C GLY A 61 7.37 -11.20 13.88
N ALA A 62 8.61 -11.35 13.45
CA ALA A 62 9.40 -10.23 12.90
C ALA A 62 8.76 -9.68 11.62
N GLN A 63 8.28 -10.55 10.74
CA GLN A 63 7.54 -10.15 9.53
C GLN A 63 6.26 -9.38 9.88
N GLU A 64 5.51 -9.80 10.92
CA GLU A 64 4.31 -9.09 11.37
C GLU A 64 4.63 -7.68 11.88
N VAL A 65 5.79 -7.45 12.50
CA VAL A 65 6.24 -6.09 12.86
C VAL A 65 6.39 -5.23 11.62
N LEU A 66 7.07 -5.73 10.58
CA LEU A 66 7.27 -4.99 9.33
C LEU A 66 5.95 -4.73 8.62
N ALA A 67 5.05 -5.71 8.60
CA ALA A 67 3.71 -5.59 8.04
C ALA A 67 2.89 -4.53 8.78
N GLY A 68 2.97 -4.49 10.11
CA GLY A 68 2.32 -3.49 10.96
C GLY A 68 2.80 -2.07 10.65
N ILE A 69 4.13 -1.87 10.59
CA ILE A 69 4.73 -0.58 10.24
C ILE A 69 4.27 -0.14 8.85
N GLY A 70 4.31 -1.05 7.87
CA GLY A 70 3.91 -0.77 6.50
C GLY A 70 2.44 -0.37 6.38
N ALA A 71 1.53 -1.09 7.03
CA ALA A 71 0.09 -0.81 7.00
C ALA A 71 -0.28 0.54 7.67
N LEU A 72 0.55 1.02 8.61
CA LEU A 72 0.41 2.33 9.25
C LEU A 72 1.13 3.45 8.48
N SER A 73 1.92 3.12 7.46
CA SER A 73 2.67 4.07 6.65
C SER A 73 1.79 4.83 5.65
N ILE A 74 2.42 5.79 4.96
CA ILE A 74 1.79 6.55 3.87
C ILE A 74 1.49 5.65 2.67
N ASP A 75 2.28 4.57 2.47
CA ASP A 75 2.11 3.63 1.36
C ASP A 75 1.40 2.33 1.77
N ALA A 76 0.28 2.48 2.45
CA ALA A 76 -0.56 1.37 2.88
C ALA A 76 -0.94 0.38 1.76
N PRO A 77 -1.25 0.79 0.50
CA PRO A 77 -1.56 -0.17 -0.55
C PRO A 77 -0.43 -1.15 -0.84
N THR A 78 0.80 -0.66 -1.00
CA THR A 78 1.97 -1.52 -1.23
C THR A 78 2.24 -2.43 -0.04
N ALA A 79 2.10 -1.90 1.17
CA ALA A 79 2.28 -2.68 2.40
C ALA A 79 1.25 -3.79 2.54
N MET A 80 -0.01 -3.56 2.17
CA MET A 80 -1.05 -4.59 2.21
C MET A 80 -0.81 -5.70 1.19
N TRP A 81 -0.26 -5.39 0.01
CA TRP A 81 0.18 -6.43 -0.94
C TRP A 81 1.39 -7.22 -0.42
N ALA A 82 2.37 -6.55 0.20
CA ALA A 82 3.50 -7.23 0.84
C ALA A 82 3.03 -8.16 1.97
N ARG A 83 2.03 -7.73 2.75
CA ARG A 83 1.40 -8.54 3.79
C ARG A 83 0.72 -9.79 3.21
N ALA A 84 -0.10 -9.63 2.16
CA ALA A 84 -0.71 -10.74 1.45
C ALA A 84 0.35 -11.75 0.93
N GLY A 85 1.49 -11.26 0.43
CA GLY A 85 2.63 -12.09 0.07
C GLY A 85 3.21 -12.87 1.26
N GLY A 86 3.25 -12.25 2.44
CA GLY A 86 3.63 -12.90 3.68
C GLY A 86 2.68 -14.02 4.10
N ASP A 87 1.38 -13.82 3.97
CA ASP A 87 0.38 -14.86 4.26
C ASP A 87 0.57 -16.09 3.36
N VAL A 88 0.94 -15.89 2.09
CA VAL A 88 1.29 -17.01 1.19
C VAL A 88 2.48 -17.79 1.73
N ILE A 89 3.50 -17.14 2.26
CA ILE A 89 4.67 -17.80 2.87
C ILE A 89 4.25 -18.57 4.11
N HIS A 90 3.37 -18.02 4.95
CA HIS A 90 2.86 -18.71 6.13
C HIS A 90 2.04 -19.95 5.74
N ILE A 91 1.20 -19.86 4.71
CA ILE A 91 0.43 -21.00 4.16
C ILE A 91 1.40 -22.07 3.65
N ALA A 92 2.39 -21.71 2.84
CA ALA A 92 3.38 -22.66 2.33
C ALA A 92 4.16 -23.38 3.45
N ALA A 93 4.48 -22.66 4.52
CA ALA A 93 5.10 -23.28 5.69
C ALA A 93 4.16 -24.27 6.39
N ALA A 94 2.88 -23.91 6.58
CA ALA A 94 1.88 -24.78 7.19
C ALA A 94 1.57 -26.01 6.32
N GLU A 95 1.63 -25.89 4.99
CA GLU A 95 1.45 -26.99 4.04
C GLU A 95 2.46 -28.13 4.28
N THR A 96 3.68 -27.82 4.70
CA THR A 96 4.68 -28.84 5.03
C THR A 96 4.19 -29.80 6.12
N ALA A 97 3.35 -29.33 7.04
CA ALA A 97 2.81 -30.14 8.12
C ALA A 97 1.63 -31.05 7.69
N LEU A 98 1.03 -30.81 6.53
CA LEU A 98 0.02 -31.73 5.97
C LEU A 98 0.61 -33.11 5.62
N ARG A 99 1.93 -33.19 5.44
CA ARG A 99 2.66 -34.44 5.15
C ARG A 99 3.12 -35.17 6.43
N SER A 100 2.82 -34.62 7.61
CA SER A 100 3.17 -35.25 8.88
C SER A 100 2.43 -36.58 9.04
N GLU A 101 3.06 -37.56 9.67
CA GLU A 101 2.42 -38.83 10.07
C GLU A 101 1.44 -38.62 11.24
N ASP A 102 1.62 -37.57 12.06
CA ASP A 102 0.72 -37.27 13.16
C ASP A 102 -0.60 -36.64 12.67
N PRO A 103 -1.74 -37.33 12.90
CA PRO A 103 -3.06 -36.82 12.50
C PRO A 103 -3.42 -35.46 13.14
N ARG A 104 -2.89 -35.17 14.35
CA ARG A 104 -3.12 -33.89 15.02
C ARG A 104 -2.42 -32.76 14.31
N GLN A 105 -1.15 -32.97 13.92
CA GLN A 105 -0.40 -31.97 13.16
C GLN A 105 -1.08 -31.67 11.83
N ARG A 106 -1.48 -32.68 11.07
CA ARG A 106 -2.21 -32.49 9.80
C ARG A 106 -3.49 -31.68 9.99
N ARG A 107 -4.29 -32.03 11.01
CA ARG A 107 -5.53 -31.30 11.28
C ARG A 107 -5.27 -29.85 11.67
N ASN A 108 -4.28 -29.61 12.53
CA ASN A 108 -3.91 -28.25 12.96
C ASN A 108 -3.40 -27.43 11.77
N ALA A 109 -2.57 -28.00 10.93
CA ALA A 109 -2.11 -27.37 9.68
C ALA A 109 -3.28 -27.02 8.75
N GLY A 110 -4.24 -27.93 8.59
CA GLY A 110 -5.46 -27.66 7.81
C GLY A 110 -6.26 -26.46 8.32
N TRP A 111 -6.48 -26.38 9.63
CA TRP A 111 -7.13 -25.20 10.24
C TRP A 111 -6.30 -23.92 10.11
N ALA A 112 -4.97 -24.03 10.27
CA ALA A 112 -4.07 -22.89 10.09
C ALA A 112 -4.12 -22.36 8.66
N ILE A 113 -4.07 -23.24 7.66
CA ILE A 113 -4.17 -22.88 6.24
C ILE A 113 -5.52 -22.22 5.93
N ALA A 114 -6.62 -22.76 6.45
CA ALA A 114 -7.94 -22.15 6.26
C ALA A 114 -8.03 -20.75 6.87
N ALA A 115 -7.50 -20.53 8.08
CA ALA A 115 -7.46 -19.24 8.74
C ALA A 115 -6.56 -18.24 7.99
N LEU A 116 -5.34 -18.66 7.62
CA LEU A 116 -4.39 -17.83 6.85
C LEU A 116 -4.94 -17.49 5.47
N GLY A 117 -5.64 -18.41 4.80
CA GLY A 117 -6.34 -18.14 3.55
C GLY A 117 -7.41 -17.07 3.68
N GLY A 118 -8.13 -17.07 4.80
CA GLY A 118 -9.09 -16.01 5.16
C GLY A 118 -8.40 -14.65 5.33
N PHE A 119 -7.27 -14.59 6.04
CA PHE A 119 -6.47 -13.36 6.18
C PHE A 119 -5.93 -12.88 4.85
N LEU A 120 -5.33 -13.77 4.05
CA LEU A 120 -4.86 -13.46 2.70
C LEU A 120 -5.95 -12.82 1.85
N LEU A 121 -7.17 -13.37 1.86
CA LEU A 121 -8.29 -12.80 1.11
C LEU A 121 -8.64 -11.38 1.60
N VAL A 122 -8.72 -11.19 2.91
CA VAL A 122 -9.02 -9.87 3.50
C VAL A 122 -7.92 -8.86 3.14
N ASP A 123 -6.66 -9.23 3.27
CA ASP A 123 -5.52 -8.36 2.97
C ASP A 123 -5.47 -7.99 1.49
N ALA A 124 -5.72 -8.95 0.59
CA ALA A 124 -5.80 -8.71 -0.85
C ALA A 124 -6.99 -7.78 -1.22
N LEU A 125 -8.15 -7.95 -0.59
CA LEU A 125 -9.30 -7.08 -0.80
C LEU A 125 -9.03 -5.64 -0.34
N ILE A 126 -8.41 -5.47 0.84
CA ILE A 126 -8.02 -4.15 1.34
C ILE A 126 -7.00 -3.50 0.40
N ALA A 127 -5.97 -4.25 -0.02
CA ALA A 127 -4.94 -3.77 -0.93
C ALA A 127 -5.54 -3.32 -2.28
N ALA A 128 -6.44 -4.11 -2.85
CA ALA A 128 -7.11 -3.80 -4.11
C ALA A 128 -7.99 -2.54 -3.98
N ARG A 129 -8.73 -2.40 -2.88
CA ARG A 129 -9.56 -1.20 -2.62
C ARG A 129 -8.72 0.04 -2.47
N LEU A 130 -7.65 0.00 -1.67
CA LEU A 130 -6.71 1.10 -1.50
C LEU A 130 -6.02 1.48 -2.81
N GLY A 131 -5.66 0.49 -3.64
CA GLY A 131 -5.09 0.71 -4.97
C GLY A 131 -6.06 1.42 -5.91
N ALA A 132 -7.34 1.03 -5.90
CA ALA A 132 -8.39 1.65 -6.70
C ALA A 132 -8.68 3.12 -6.27
N GLU A 133 -8.60 3.40 -4.96
CA GLU A 133 -8.76 4.75 -4.42
C GLU A 133 -7.57 5.67 -4.77
N ARG A 134 -6.40 5.10 -5.01
CA ARG A 134 -5.14 5.81 -5.31
C ARG A 134 -4.94 6.06 -6.80
N ASN A 135 -5.85 5.59 -7.67
CA ASN A 135 -5.67 5.71 -9.13
C ASN A 135 -5.55 7.19 -9.54
N PRO A 136 -4.36 7.63 -10.07
CA PRO A 136 -4.11 9.03 -10.41
C PRO A 136 -4.98 9.55 -11.56
N GLU A 137 -5.62 8.67 -12.33
CA GLU A 137 -6.56 9.06 -13.40
C GLU A 137 -7.87 9.62 -12.87
N ARG A 138 -8.21 9.38 -11.60
CA ARG A 138 -9.42 9.92 -10.94
C ARG A 138 -9.16 11.18 -10.13
N GLY A 139 -7.91 11.50 -9.85
CA GLY A 139 -7.52 12.73 -9.19
C GLY A 139 -7.22 13.80 -10.22
N GLU A 140 -8.07 14.84 -10.31
CA GLU A 140 -7.73 16.09 -10.99
C GLU A 140 -6.31 16.49 -10.54
N ARG A 141 -5.36 16.50 -11.48
CA ARG A 141 -4.00 16.95 -11.21
C ARG A 141 -4.11 18.38 -10.70
N ARG A 142 -3.92 18.57 -9.39
CA ARG A 142 -3.88 19.91 -8.83
C ARG A 142 -2.74 20.66 -9.50
N ASP A 143 -3.08 21.64 -10.28
CA ASP A 143 -2.10 22.58 -10.84
C ASP A 143 -1.60 23.45 -9.69
N TYR A 144 -0.32 23.30 -9.36
CA TYR A 144 0.36 24.09 -8.34
C TYR A 144 1.19 25.22 -8.95
N ALA A 145 1.03 25.50 -10.24
CA ALA A 145 1.80 26.53 -10.95
C ALA A 145 1.61 27.92 -10.32
N ASP A 146 0.46 28.17 -9.70
CA ASP A 146 0.12 29.40 -8.99
C ASP A 146 0.71 29.49 -7.56
N ARG A 147 1.22 28.38 -7.01
CA ARG A 147 1.76 28.30 -5.62
C ARG A 147 3.28 28.42 -5.52
N SER A 148 3.94 28.75 -6.60
CA SER A 148 5.41 28.82 -6.64
C SER A 148 6.03 29.95 -5.82
N GLY A 149 5.23 30.83 -5.20
CA GLY A 149 5.69 32.02 -4.53
C GLY A 149 6.22 33.11 -5.46
N PHE A 150 6.24 32.86 -6.76
CA PHE A 150 6.57 33.85 -7.78
C PHE A 150 5.30 34.53 -8.28
N PRO A 151 5.27 35.87 -8.40
CA PRO A 151 4.06 36.61 -8.78
C PRO A 151 3.45 36.23 -10.15
N LYS A 152 4.18 35.52 -11.00
CA LYS A 152 3.77 35.09 -12.35
C LYS A 152 3.92 33.58 -12.60
N GLY A 153 4.09 32.79 -11.54
CA GLY A 153 4.40 31.36 -11.69
C GLY A 153 5.77 31.09 -12.29
N ILE A 154 6.14 29.81 -12.42
CA ILE A 154 7.33 29.38 -13.16
C ILE A 154 6.86 29.00 -14.57
N PRO A 155 7.25 29.71 -15.63
CA PRO A 155 6.93 29.31 -17.00
C PRO A 155 7.45 27.90 -17.25
N SER A 156 6.60 26.99 -17.74
CA SER A 156 7.04 25.64 -18.06
C SER A 156 8.20 25.72 -19.07
N THR A 157 9.20 24.86 -18.92
CA THR A 157 10.37 24.81 -19.82
C THR A 157 9.96 24.61 -21.28
N ARG A 158 8.78 24.04 -21.52
CA ARG A 158 8.20 23.82 -22.84
C ARG A 158 7.69 25.12 -23.48
N GLN A 159 7.20 26.10 -22.69
CA GLN A 159 6.80 27.41 -23.20
C GLN A 159 8.00 28.29 -23.56
N ARG A 160 9.13 28.16 -22.84
CA ARG A 160 10.37 28.85 -23.20
C ARG A 160 10.92 28.37 -24.54
N SER A 161 10.95 27.04 -24.76
CA SER A 161 11.52 26.50 -25.99
C SER A 161 10.70 26.86 -27.25
N SER A 162 9.39 27.06 -27.13
CA SER A 162 8.54 27.50 -28.23
C SER A 162 8.61 29.02 -28.48
N ALA A 163 8.82 29.82 -27.45
CA ALA A 163 8.99 31.28 -27.58
C ALA A 163 10.35 31.64 -28.16
N ASP A 164 11.40 30.87 -27.83
CA ASP A 164 12.77 31.09 -28.34
C ASP A 164 13.00 30.52 -29.75
N ALA A 165 12.14 29.60 -30.23
CA ALA A 165 12.24 28.98 -31.54
C ALA A 165 11.62 29.81 -32.66
N GLU A 166 10.73 30.75 -32.38
CA GLU A 166 10.00 31.53 -33.38
C GLU A 166 10.85 32.65 -34.06
N PRO A 167 11.76 33.37 -33.39
CA PRO A 167 12.61 34.36 -34.04
C PRO A 167 13.61 33.76 -35.03
N GLN A 168 14.13 32.58 -34.77
CA GLN A 168 15.12 31.95 -35.63
C GLN A 168 14.55 31.45 -36.99
N ARG A 169 13.29 31.07 -37.04
CA ARG A 169 12.63 30.67 -38.30
C ARG A 169 12.37 31.85 -39.24
N ARG A 170 12.11 33.06 -38.69
CA ARG A 170 11.89 34.25 -39.53
C ARG A 170 13.16 34.77 -40.19
N THR A 171 14.31 34.68 -39.54
CA THR A 171 15.60 35.08 -40.12
C THR A 171 16.10 34.13 -41.17
N ALA A 172 15.85 32.82 -41.02
CA ALA A 172 16.24 31.82 -42.01
C ALA A 172 15.43 31.90 -43.34
N ALA A 173 14.18 32.34 -43.27
CA ALA A 173 13.31 32.48 -44.43
C ALA A 173 13.65 33.74 -45.30
N VAL A 174 14.22 34.77 -44.69
CA VAL A 174 14.60 36.03 -45.44
C VAL A 174 15.93 35.85 -46.19
N THR A 175 16.83 34.96 -45.74
CA THR A 175 18.13 34.72 -46.39
C THR A 175 18.05 33.70 -47.53
N ALA A 176 16.95 32.99 -47.70
CA ALA A 176 16.77 31.98 -48.78
C ALA A 176 16.13 32.55 -50.07
N THR A 177 15.82 33.84 -50.13
CA THR A 177 15.13 34.50 -51.25
C THR A 177 15.95 35.69 -51.82
N ALA A 178 17.23 35.80 -51.51
CA ALA A 178 18.17 36.73 -52.12
C ALA A 178 19.30 35.93 -52.87
#